data_e755885202c4290f07590b40584d33a0
#
_entry.id   e755885202c4290f07590b40584d33a0
#
_cell.length_a   1.000
_cell.length_b   1.000
_cell.length_c   1.000
_cell.angle_alpha   90.00
_cell.angle_beta   90.00
_cell.angle_gamma   90.00
#
_symmetry.space_group_name_H-M   'P 1'
#
loop_
_entity.id
_entity.type
_entity.pdbx_description
1 polymer ?
#
loop_
_entity_poly.entity_id
_entity_poly.type
_entity_poly.pdbx_seq_one_letter_code
_entity_poly.pdbx_strand_id
1 'polypeptide(L)'
;MNPKMKKLVSGIAAVALTATLASPINSKAAGYENPSKYEINRLLTEAAMKYDVPAEIVKAVAAEESGWKQFTSDGEPNISGDGGIGIMQVTDTAGYDVERLKNDIAFNIESGIKILNEKWELGEKGITNWNRSTSIPTVGDNERDIIENWYFALLAYNGQVQENSPIKMATGQRNFGSYQERVYAELVSGNPGIFKNDRVEFSFAKSDFTYSGEPNNYLLFNKKQYEVEGLAHTSKHSYQAGDLVISADGSRFRERPTSESDEVSAKLPSGETEVLEILKGFEYDQSKNPNHFVWYNVEREDNKQEAYVASSELNKIGERLSGTDRIKTAVDISQSGWDQADTVVVAQAYNFPDALTGGPLAYKNDAPLLLTDKNKLTESTKDEIKRLKASNIIILGGKGAVSEGVSDAIEGMGLQVDRIGGVDRYETAQLISEQVNPNPDKAIIASGKNFPDALSVAPYASVKGYPILLTSKDAVSSYTSQALTGVDSTIVVGGAGVISDGVMKKVKAEQRVSGLDRFETSLQIAKKLPLANPDEKALIASGKNYPDALSGSVLAAKQKAPLLLSNPEQLPTSVNNFIAVEKYKEFFLLGGPGAMNVEDELGDLYKKLYY
;
A
#
# COMPACT_ATOMS: atom_id res chain seq x y z
N MET A 1 -12.12 6.14 -8.75
CA MET A 1 -11.71 6.42 -7.36
C MET A 1 -10.79 5.29 -6.95
N ASN A 2 -9.53 5.61 -6.66
CA ASN A 2 -8.50 4.60 -6.37
C ASN A 2 -8.85 3.85 -5.07
N PRO A 3 -8.87 2.52 -5.02
CA PRO A 3 -9.21 1.76 -3.81
C PRO A 3 -8.30 2.06 -2.61
N LYS A 4 -7.08 2.56 -2.81
CA LYS A 4 -6.18 3.01 -1.72
C LYS A 4 -6.73 4.21 -0.92
N MET A 5 -7.65 5.00 -1.47
CA MET A 5 -8.21 6.19 -0.79
C MET A 5 -9.09 5.87 0.43
N LYS A 6 -9.51 4.64 0.64
CA LYS A 6 -10.39 4.27 1.76
C LYS A 6 -9.67 3.58 2.93
N LYS A 7 -8.44 3.08 2.75
CA LYS A 7 -7.70 2.44 3.85
C LYS A 7 -7.37 3.40 5.00
N LEU A 8 -7.21 4.69 4.72
CA LEU A 8 -6.93 5.69 5.77
C LEU A 8 -8.10 5.90 6.76
N VAL A 9 -9.32 5.49 6.40
CA VAL A 9 -10.50 5.71 7.26
C VAL A 9 -10.86 4.48 8.10
N SER A 10 -10.47 3.26 7.69
CA SER A 10 -10.83 2.04 8.40
C SER A 10 -9.76 1.51 9.37
N GLY A 11 -8.51 1.98 9.26
CA GLY A 11 -7.40 1.64 10.17
C GLY A 11 -7.31 2.53 11.42
N ILE A 12 -8.21 3.50 11.62
CA ILE A 12 -8.37 4.15 12.90
C ILE A 12 -9.01 3.12 13.83
N ALA A 13 -8.17 2.22 14.39
CA ALA A 13 -8.52 1.58 15.65
C ALA A 13 -9.05 2.70 16.52
N ALA A 14 -10.29 2.55 16.96
CA ALA A 14 -10.96 3.51 17.82
C ALA A 14 -10.07 3.78 19.05
N VAL A 15 -9.13 4.70 18.92
CA VAL A 15 -8.78 5.54 20.03
C VAL A 15 -10.09 6.24 20.33
N ALA A 16 -10.76 5.80 21.38
CA ALA A 16 -11.97 6.42 21.86
C ALA A 16 -11.66 7.92 21.94
N LEU A 17 -12.08 8.66 20.90
CA LEU A 17 -12.14 10.10 20.95
C LEU A 17 -13.22 10.41 21.99
N THR A 18 -12.84 10.42 23.25
CA THR A 18 -13.52 11.27 24.19
C THR A 18 -13.25 12.68 23.66
N ALA A 19 -14.15 13.15 22.80
CA ALA A 19 -14.28 14.55 22.51
C ALA A 19 -14.53 15.23 23.86
N THR A 20 -13.46 15.58 24.54
CA THR A 20 -13.52 16.71 25.44
C THR A 20 -13.81 17.88 24.54
N LEU A 21 -15.08 18.23 24.45
CA LEU A 21 -15.54 19.53 23.99
C LEU A 21 -14.64 20.55 24.72
N ALA A 22 -13.65 21.08 24.00
CA ALA A 22 -12.91 22.21 24.48
C ALA A 22 -13.97 23.30 24.70
N SER A 23 -14.29 23.56 25.95
CA SER A 23 -15.08 24.71 26.33
C SER A 23 -14.42 25.94 25.71
N PRO A 24 -15.15 26.88 25.14
CA PRO A 24 -14.54 28.11 24.67
C PRO A 24 -13.84 28.79 25.84
N ILE A 25 -12.53 28.96 25.74
CA ILE A 25 -11.75 29.71 26.71
C ILE A 25 -12.14 31.18 26.55
N ASN A 26 -13.15 31.59 27.29
CA ASN A 26 -13.45 32.99 27.50
C ASN A 26 -12.57 33.50 28.62
N SER A 27 -11.45 34.12 28.29
CA SER A 27 -10.73 35.01 29.22
C SER A 27 -10.30 36.29 28.52
N LYS A 28 -10.94 37.38 28.85
CA LYS A 28 -10.44 38.73 28.58
C LYS A 28 -9.16 38.97 29.41
N ALA A 29 -8.11 39.44 28.72
CA ALA A 29 -6.91 40.09 29.26
C ALA A 29 -5.70 39.26 29.67
N ALA A 30 -5.49 38.06 29.05
CA ALA A 30 -4.15 37.53 28.84
C ALA A 30 -4.02 37.28 27.35
N GLY A 31 -2.94 37.68 26.70
CA GLY A 31 -2.70 37.41 25.26
C GLY A 31 -2.77 35.91 25.01
N TYR A 32 -3.13 35.52 23.78
CA TYR A 32 -3.15 34.12 23.41
C TYR A 32 -1.75 33.53 23.43
N GLU A 33 -1.62 32.29 23.90
CA GLU A 33 -0.35 31.55 23.86
C GLU A 33 -0.42 30.46 22.81
N ASN A 34 0.69 30.22 22.10
CA ASN A 34 0.78 29.06 21.23
C ASN A 34 0.73 27.77 22.08
N PRO A 35 0.00 26.75 21.65
CA PRO A 35 0.03 25.45 22.29
C PRO A 35 1.46 24.86 22.34
N SER A 36 1.66 23.83 23.17
CA SER A 36 2.93 23.11 23.19
C SER A 36 3.27 22.52 21.81
N LYS A 37 4.56 22.29 21.55
CA LYS A 37 5.00 21.67 20.29
C LYS A 37 4.36 20.29 20.07
N TYR A 38 4.17 19.53 21.14
CA TYR A 38 3.39 18.28 21.12
C TYR A 38 1.97 18.49 20.59
N GLU A 39 1.25 19.47 21.14
CA GLU A 39 -0.14 19.75 20.75
C GLU A 39 -0.22 20.27 19.30
N ILE A 40 0.71 21.11 18.88
CA ILE A 40 0.77 21.60 17.50
C ILE A 40 1.07 20.44 16.54
N ASN A 41 2.02 19.55 16.87
CA ASN A 41 2.32 18.36 16.10
C ASN A 41 1.07 17.47 15.93
N ARG A 42 0.33 17.27 17.04
CA ARG A 42 -0.92 16.51 17.03
C ARG A 42 -1.97 17.16 16.11
N LEU A 43 -2.22 18.45 16.25
CA LEU A 43 -3.21 19.18 15.45
C LEU A 43 -2.88 19.13 13.95
N LEU A 44 -1.61 19.37 13.59
CA LEU A 44 -1.16 19.30 12.18
C LEU A 44 -1.31 17.89 11.61
N THR A 45 -0.94 16.86 12.39
CA THR A 45 -1.03 15.46 11.95
C THR A 45 -2.50 15.02 11.77
N GLU A 46 -3.35 15.25 12.76
CA GLU A 46 -4.77 14.87 12.70
C GLU A 46 -5.50 15.57 11.54
N ALA A 47 -5.23 16.85 11.34
CA ALA A 47 -5.79 17.59 10.22
C ALA A 47 -5.26 17.08 8.87
N ALA A 48 -3.95 16.80 8.75
CA ALA A 48 -3.36 16.22 7.55
C ALA A 48 -4.04 14.89 7.17
N MET A 49 -4.16 13.98 8.13
CA MET A 49 -4.82 12.69 7.92
C MET A 49 -6.30 12.83 7.56
N LYS A 50 -7.02 13.75 8.20
CA LYS A 50 -8.44 14.04 7.91
C LYS A 50 -8.68 14.45 6.46
N TYR A 51 -7.73 15.18 5.87
CA TYR A 51 -7.83 15.72 4.52
C TYR A 51 -7.00 14.94 3.49
N ASP A 52 -6.44 13.78 3.85
CA ASP A 52 -5.65 12.91 2.98
C ASP A 52 -4.45 13.67 2.35
N VAL A 53 -3.68 14.35 3.21
CA VAL A 53 -2.43 15.03 2.88
C VAL A 53 -1.32 14.44 3.74
N PRO A 54 -0.12 14.13 3.19
CA PRO A 54 1.00 13.68 4.02
C PRO A 54 1.28 14.65 5.16
N ALA A 55 1.34 14.14 6.38
CA ALA A 55 1.53 14.99 7.55
C ALA A 55 2.88 15.74 7.52
N GLU A 56 3.87 15.13 6.89
CA GLU A 56 5.18 15.74 6.65
C GLU A 56 5.06 17.04 5.84
N ILE A 57 4.22 17.04 4.81
CA ILE A 57 3.96 18.21 3.96
C ILE A 57 3.28 19.32 4.78
N VAL A 58 2.22 19.00 5.51
CA VAL A 58 1.46 19.99 6.29
C VAL A 58 2.35 20.62 7.37
N LYS A 59 3.17 19.80 8.06
CA LYS A 59 4.10 20.26 9.08
C LYS A 59 5.21 21.16 8.51
N ALA A 60 5.73 20.79 7.33
CA ALA A 60 6.75 21.56 6.66
C ALA A 60 6.21 22.90 6.14
N VAL A 61 4.98 22.93 5.59
CA VAL A 61 4.30 24.18 5.23
C VAL A 61 4.15 25.09 6.46
N ALA A 62 3.61 24.57 7.57
CA ALA A 62 3.46 25.35 8.80
C ALA A 62 4.82 25.85 9.37
N ALA A 63 5.91 25.08 9.16
CA ALA A 63 7.25 25.50 9.58
C ALA A 63 7.78 26.64 8.70
N GLU A 64 7.69 26.54 7.39
CA GLU A 64 8.10 27.56 6.42
C GLU A 64 7.28 28.85 6.60
N GLU A 65 5.95 28.74 6.78
CA GLU A 65 5.04 29.88 6.87
C GLU A 65 5.20 30.70 8.17
N SER A 66 5.41 30.04 9.30
CA SER A 66 5.32 30.71 10.61
C SER A 66 6.25 30.17 11.70
N GLY A 67 7.01 29.11 11.43
CA GLY A 67 7.75 28.39 12.47
C GLY A 67 6.83 27.75 13.52
N TRP A 68 5.65 27.27 13.10
CA TRP A 68 4.61 26.70 13.95
C TRP A 68 4.02 27.70 14.95
N LYS A 69 3.76 28.93 14.55
CA LYS A 69 3.25 29.98 15.42
C LYS A 69 1.91 30.52 14.91
N GLN A 70 0.85 30.31 15.69
CA GLN A 70 -0.45 30.95 15.50
C GLN A 70 -0.45 32.37 16.03
N PHE A 71 0.31 32.61 17.12
CA PHE A 71 0.40 33.88 17.81
C PHE A 71 1.84 34.34 17.94
N THR A 72 2.03 35.64 17.98
CA THR A 72 3.32 36.28 18.28
C THR A 72 3.71 36.08 19.76
N SER A 73 4.91 36.51 20.15
CA SER A 73 5.36 36.51 21.56
C SER A 73 4.50 37.39 22.48
N ASP A 74 3.80 38.36 21.92
CA ASP A 74 2.98 39.32 22.67
C ASP A 74 1.51 38.84 22.76
N GLY A 75 1.23 37.63 22.23
CA GLY A 75 -0.10 37.01 22.27
C GLY A 75 -1.08 37.55 21.22
N GLU A 76 -0.60 38.32 20.25
CA GLU A 76 -1.40 38.76 19.10
C GLU A 76 -1.41 37.71 17.99
N PRO A 77 -2.45 37.66 17.12
CA PRO A 77 -2.43 36.85 15.95
C PRO A 77 -1.20 37.07 15.08
N ASN A 78 -0.55 35.99 14.62
CA ASN A 78 0.60 36.08 13.73
C ASN A 78 0.12 36.48 12.32
N ILE A 79 0.38 37.72 11.91
CA ILE A 79 -0.02 38.25 10.61
C ILE A 79 1.22 38.78 9.90
N SER A 80 1.49 38.26 8.69
CA SER A 80 2.59 38.70 7.83
C SER A 80 2.33 40.06 7.15
N GLY A 81 3.39 40.62 6.58
CA GLY A 81 3.31 41.93 5.89
C GLY A 81 2.42 41.94 4.65
N ASP A 82 2.16 40.80 4.04
CA ASP A 82 1.26 40.58 2.90
C ASP A 82 -0.15 40.15 3.32
N GLY A 83 -0.43 40.08 4.62
CA GLY A 83 -1.74 39.79 5.19
C GLY A 83 -2.02 38.31 5.46
N GLY A 84 -1.02 37.43 5.36
CA GLY A 84 -1.15 36.03 5.74
C GLY A 84 -1.43 35.85 7.23
N ILE A 85 -2.41 35.02 7.61
CA ILE A 85 -2.91 34.89 8.97
C ILE A 85 -2.55 33.54 9.57
N GLY A 86 -1.97 33.55 10.76
CA GLY A 86 -1.81 32.40 11.64
C GLY A 86 -0.73 31.41 11.22
N ILE A 87 -0.85 30.17 11.71
CA ILE A 87 0.18 29.14 11.54
C ILE A 87 0.40 28.71 10.09
N MET A 88 -0.64 28.74 9.24
CA MET A 88 -0.58 28.40 7.82
C MET A 88 -0.51 29.63 6.89
N GLN A 89 -0.41 30.85 7.44
CA GLN A 89 -0.35 32.11 6.72
C GLN A 89 -1.41 32.25 5.61
N VAL A 90 -2.68 32.05 5.98
CA VAL A 90 -3.80 32.12 5.05
C VAL A 90 -4.00 33.54 4.55
N THR A 91 -3.73 33.80 3.26
CA THR A 91 -3.87 35.12 2.60
C THR A 91 -5.20 35.28 1.88
N ASP A 92 -5.72 34.21 1.25
CA ASP A 92 -7.06 34.24 0.64
C ASP A 92 -8.12 33.98 1.71
N THR A 93 -8.66 35.06 2.25
CA THR A 93 -9.67 35.00 3.32
C THR A 93 -11.11 34.96 2.78
N ALA A 94 -11.31 34.96 1.46
CA ALA A 94 -12.63 34.92 0.87
C ALA A 94 -13.34 33.59 1.23
N GLY A 95 -14.47 33.70 1.89
CA GLY A 95 -15.25 32.52 2.34
C GLY A 95 -14.83 31.94 3.69
N TYR A 96 -13.83 32.51 4.36
CA TYR A 96 -13.42 32.12 5.71
C TYR A 96 -13.82 33.12 6.78
N ASP A 97 -14.09 32.64 7.99
CA ASP A 97 -14.26 33.48 9.18
C ASP A 97 -12.89 34.02 9.62
N VAL A 98 -12.62 35.29 9.34
CA VAL A 98 -11.33 35.94 9.61
C VAL A 98 -10.99 35.97 11.10
N GLU A 99 -11.96 36.14 11.99
CA GLU A 99 -11.72 36.13 13.43
C GLU A 99 -11.35 34.72 13.92
N ARG A 100 -11.93 33.69 13.34
CA ARG A 100 -11.49 32.32 13.61
C ARG A 100 -10.12 32.03 13.02
N LEU A 101 -9.81 32.51 11.82
CA LEU A 101 -8.45 32.37 11.25
C LEU A 101 -7.38 32.95 12.18
N LYS A 102 -7.66 34.09 12.84
CA LYS A 102 -6.74 34.75 13.77
C LYS A 102 -6.59 33.99 15.10
N ASN A 103 -7.72 33.51 15.66
CA ASN A 103 -7.79 33.12 17.06
C ASN A 103 -7.98 31.61 17.31
N ASP A 104 -8.26 30.80 16.27
CA ASP A 104 -8.50 29.35 16.34
C ASP A 104 -7.45 28.63 15.49
N ILE A 105 -6.43 28.11 16.14
CA ILE A 105 -5.31 27.41 15.47
C ILE A 105 -5.78 26.20 14.66
N ALA A 106 -6.74 25.41 15.16
CA ALA A 106 -7.25 24.24 14.45
C ALA A 106 -8.00 24.66 13.17
N PHE A 107 -8.81 25.72 13.25
CA PHE A 107 -9.49 26.28 12.09
C PHE A 107 -8.51 26.84 11.05
N ASN A 108 -7.43 27.50 11.50
CA ASN A 108 -6.39 28.02 10.61
C ASN A 108 -5.68 26.89 9.88
N ILE A 109 -5.27 25.83 10.60
CA ILE A 109 -4.65 24.63 10.02
C ILE A 109 -5.56 24.00 8.97
N GLU A 110 -6.82 23.72 9.32
CA GLU A 110 -7.78 23.14 8.35
C GLU A 110 -8.00 24.03 7.13
N SER A 111 -8.02 25.33 7.30
CA SER A 111 -8.18 26.27 6.19
C SER A 111 -6.98 26.25 5.24
N GLY A 112 -5.75 26.26 5.77
CA GLY A 112 -4.54 26.12 4.97
C GLY A 112 -4.47 24.79 4.20
N ILE A 113 -4.87 23.69 4.84
CA ILE A 113 -4.92 22.37 4.18
C ILE A 113 -5.95 22.34 3.06
N LYS A 114 -7.12 22.95 3.25
CA LYS A 114 -8.15 23.05 2.17
C LYS A 114 -7.62 23.82 0.97
N ILE A 115 -6.93 24.93 1.20
CA ILE A 115 -6.28 25.67 0.11
C ILE A 115 -5.23 24.79 -0.59
N LEU A 116 -4.40 24.07 0.16
CA LEU A 116 -3.42 23.15 -0.42
C LEU A 116 -4.07 22.04 -1.27
N ASN A 117 -5.20 21.48 -0.80
CA ASN A 117 -5.98 20.50 -1.58
C ASN A 117 -6.58 21.10 -2.86
N GLU A 118 -7.06 22.33 -2.81
CA GLU A 118 -7.52 23.03 -4.02
C GLU A 118 -6.40 23.19 -5.05
N LYS A 119 -5.15 23.40 -4.58
CA LYS A 119 -3.98 23.43 -5.49
C LYS A 119 -3.64 22.06 -6.06
N TRP A 120 -3.74 21.01 -5.25
CA TRP A 120 -3.59 19.63 -5.75
C TRP A 120 -4.59 19.30 -6.88
N GLU A 121 -5.86 19.68 -6.73
CA GLU A 121 -6.88 19.46 -7.75
C GLU A 121 -6.58 20.16 -9.09
N LEU A 122 -5.74 21.19 -9.11
CA LEU A 122 -5.29 21.82 -10.36
C LEU A 122 -4.47 20.86 -11.23
N GLY A 123 -3.72 19.93 -10.63
CA GLY A 123 -3.01 18.85 -11.31
C GLY A 123 -3.96 17.80 -11.89
N GLU A 124 -4.98 17.40 -11.11
CA GLU A 124 -5.98 16.42 -11.57
C GLU A 124 -6.80 16.89 -12.78
N LYS A 125 -7.07 18.19 -12.87
CA LYS A 125 -7.78 18.80 -14.01
C LYS A 125 -6.98 18.79 -15.31
N GLY A 126 -5.68 18.51 -15.21
CA GLY A 126 -4.74 18.49 -16.32
C GLY A 126 -4.51 19.87 -16.97
N ILE A 127 -3.43 19.99 -17.74
CA ILE A 127 -3.11 21.22 -18.47
C ILE A 127 -3.99 21.31 -19.72
N THR A 128 -5.11 22.05 -19.63
CA THR A 128 -6.07 22.20 -20.72
C THR A 128 -5.96 23.51 -21.48
N ASN A 129 -5.48 24.58 -20.82
CA ASN A 129 -5.32 25.92 -21.42
C ASN A 129 -4.13 26.66 -20.80
N TRP A 130 -3.60 27.66 -21.50
CA TRP A 130 -2.55 28.57 -21.03
C TRP A 130 -2.98 29.54 -19.91
N ASN A 131 -4.10 29.26 -19.26
CA ASN A 131 -4.57 30.07 -18.16
C ASN A 131 -3.98 29.54 -16.84
N ARG A 132 -3.02 30.26 -16.29
CA ARG A 132 -2.22 29.96 -15.10
C ARG A 132 -2.93 29.48 -13.85
N SER A 133 -4.21 29.82 -13.71
CA SER A 133 -4.99 29.53 -12.49
C SER A 133 -5.70 28.17 -12.57
N THR A 134 -5.55 27.42 -13.66
CA THR A 134 -6.39 26.27 -13.94
C THR A 134 -5.68 24.93 -14.00
N SER A 135 -4.34 24.88 -13.99
CA SER A 135 -3.63 23.60 -14.02
C SER A 135 -2.15 23.72 -13.65
N ILE A 136 -1.64 22.68 -13.03
CA ILE A 136 -0.24 22.45 -12.72
C ILE A 136 0.17 21.06 -13.22
N PRO A 137 1.47 20.76 -13.39
CA PRO A 137 1.93 19.40 -13.65
C PRO A 137 1.59 18.44 -12.52
N THR A 138 1.49 17.17 -12.86
CA THR A 138 1.47 16.07 -11.89
C THR A 138 2.86 15.44 -11.76
N VAL A 139 3.06 14.66 -10.71
CA VAL A 139 4.26 13.85 -10.48
C VAL A 139 3.83 12.40 -10.36
N GLY A 140 4.56 11.48 -10.99
CA GLY A 140 4.26 10.05 -10.99
C GLY A 140 2.82 9.75 -11.41
N ASP A 141 2.22 8.77 -10.78
CA ASP A 141 0.81 8.42 -10.97
C ASP A 141 -0.16 9.30 -10.16
N ASN A 142 0.33 10.43 -9.63
CA ASN A 142 -0.43 11.39 -8.84
C ASN A 142 -1.06 10.78 -7.57
N GLU A 143 -0.33 9.87 -6.91
CA GLU A 143 -0.74 9.27 -5.64
C GLU A 143 -0.55 10.28 -4.50
N ARG A 144 -1.59 10.43 -3.65
CA ARG A 144 -1.61 11.48 -2.61
C ARG A 144 -0.69 11.17 -1.43
N ASP A 145 -0.45 9.91 -1.13
CA ASP A 145 0.43 9.45 -0.05
C ASP A 145 1.93 9.56 -0.38
N ILE A 146 2.28 9.86 -1.64
CA ILE A 146 3.66 10.10 -2.07
C ILE A 146 4.03 11.56 -1.82
N ILE A 147 5.06 11.77 -1.03
CA ILE A 147 5.50 13.10 -0.59
C ILE A 147 5.89 13.98 -1.77
N GLU A 148 6.66 13.47 -2.72
CA GLU A 148 7.15 14.20 -3.90
C GLU A 148 6.04 14.66 -4.82
N ASN A 149 4.92 13.96 -4.84
CA ASN A 149 3.80 14.28 -5.72
C ASN A 149 3.16 15.65 -5.39
N TRP A 150 3.43 16.18 -4.20
CA TRP A 150 2.94 17.50 -3.76
C TRP A 150 3.77 18.69 -4.26
N TYR A 151 4.87 18.45 -5.00
CA TYR A 151 5.81 19.50 -5.40
C TYR A 151 5.13 20.69 -6.11
N PHE A 152 4.29 20.44 -7.10
CA PHE A 152 3.63 21.50 -7.85
C PHE A 152 2.40 22.08 -7.12
N ALA A 153 1.75 21.31 -6.25
CA ALA A 153 0.70 21.83 -5.38
C ALA A 153 1.28 22.85 -4.38
N LEU A 154 2.46 22.57 -3.81
CA LEU A 154 3.21 23.50 -2.96
C LEU A 154 3.62 24.75 -3.72
N LEU A 155 4.15 24.60 -4.94
CA LEU A 155 4.46 25.74 -5.80
C LEU A 155 3.22 26.64 -6.00
N ALA A 156 2.07 26.02 -6.31
CA ALA A 156 0.82 26.75 -6.52
C ALA A 156 0.21 27.34 -5.24
N TYR A 157 0.53 26.76 -4.06
CA TYR A 157 0.09 27.26 -2.76
C TYR A 157 0.61 28.68 -2.50
N ASN A 158 1.88 28.92 -2.72
CA ASN A 158 2.50 30.26 -2.59
C ASN A 158 2.35 31.11 -3.87
N GLY A 159 1.91 30.52 -4.99
CA GLY A 159 1.62 31.22 -6.24
C GLY A 159 2.47 30.79 -7.42
N GLN A 160 1.84 30.74 -8.58
CA GLN A 160 2.49 30.38 -9.86
C GLN A 160 3.22 31.62 -10.45
N VAL A 161 4.22 32.11 -9.74
CA VAL A 161 5.00 33.30 -10.12
C VAL A 161 6.45 32.93 -10.42
N GLN A 162 7.19 33.85 -11.05
CA GLN A 162 8.55 33.61 -11.48
C GLN A 162 9.48 33.20 -10.34
N GLU A 163 9.31 33.76 -9.16
CA GLU A 163 10.10 33.48 -7.97
C GLU A 163 10.01 32.02 -7.55
N ASN A 164 8.85 31.40 -7.77
CA ASN A 164 8.58 29.98 -7.48
C ASN A 164 8.91 29.04 -8.64
N SER A 165 9.52 29.54 -9.71
CA SER A 165 9.99 28.67 -10.80
C SER A 165 10.97 27.61 -10.28
N PRO A 166 10.82 26.33 -10.63
CA PRO A 166 11.75 25.26 -10.23
C PRO A 166 13.18 25.48 -10.70
N ILE A 167 13.36 26.30 -11.75
CA ILE A 167 14.67 26.67 -12.29
C ILE A 167 14.85 28.18 -12.39
N LYS A 168 16.08 28.62 -12.32
CA LYS A 168 16.49 29.98 -12.65
C LYS A 168 16.58 30.10 -14.18
N MET A 169 15.66 30.80 -14.82
CA MET A 169 15.58 30.89 -16.29
C MET A 169 16.85 31.43 -16.93
N ALA A 170 17.59 32.30 -16.27
CA ALA A 170 18.86 32.84 -16.78
C ALA A 170 19.88 31.72 -16.99
N THR A 171 20.02 30.79 -16.05
CA THR A 171 21.07 29.76 -16.03
C THR A 171 20.57 28.36 -16.36
N GLY A 172 19.27 28.07 -16.22
CA GLY A 172 18.68 26.71 -16.28
C GLY A 172 18.96 25.86 -15.04
N GLN A 173 19.66 26.41 -14.03
CA GLN A 173 19.94 25.71 -12.79
C GLN A 173 18.70 25.65 -11.88
N ARG A 174 18.60 24.60 -11.06
CA ARG A 174 17.53 24.44 -10.07
C ARG A 174 17.48 25.65 -9.13
N ASN A 175 16.27 26.09 -8.80
CA ASN A 175 16.03 27.25 -7.97
C ASN A 175 15.70 26.84 -6.52
N PHE A 176 16.70 26.45 -5.76
CA PHE A 176 16.53 26.07 -4.34
C PHE A 176 15.98 27.19 -3.44
N GLY A 177 15.85 28.41 -3.92
CA GLY A 177 15.22 29.52 -3.20
C GLY A 177 13.71 29.63 -3.45
N SER A 178 13.13 28.82 -4.33
CA SER A 178 11.68 28.81 -4.56
C SER A 178 10.92 28.21 -3.37
N TYR A 179 9.67 28.60 -3.21
CA TYR A 179 8.87 28.25 -2.03
C TYR A 179 8.81 26.73 -1.78
N GLN A 180 8.44 25.94 -2.77
CA GLN A 180 8.36 24.49 -2.63
C GLN A 180 9.69 23.84 -2.23
N GLU A 181 10.82 24.37 -2.70
CA GLU A 181 12.14 23.87 -2.30
C GLU A 181 12.45 24.19 -0.83
N ARG A 182 12.02 25.36 -0.32
CA ARG A 182 12.17 25.70 1.09
C ARG A 182 11.26 24.85 1.96
N VAL A 183 10.02 24.57 1.53
CA VAL A 183 9.14 23.62 2.23
C VAL A 183 9.78 22.23 2.33
N TYR A 184 10.38 21.72 1.24
CA TYR A 184 11.10 20.44 1.31
C TYR A 184 12.36 20.52 2.20
N ALA A 185 13.03 21.65 2.27
CA ALA A 185 14.14 21.83 3.23
C ALA A 185 13.66 21.79 4.69
N GLU A 186 12.52 22.41 5.01
CA GLU A 186 11.87 22.27 6.33
C GLU A 186 11.42 20.83 6.61
N LEU A 187 10.90 20.13 5.60
CA LEU A 187 10.52 18.72 5.73
C LEU A 187 11.72 17.85 6.10
N VAL A 188 12.86 18.02 5.43
CA VAL A 188 14.11 17.30 5.72
C VAL A 188 14.64 17.68 7.11
N SER A 189 14.61 18.97 7.46
CA SER A 189 15.04 19.44 8.79
C SER A 189 14.24 18.79 9.93
N GLY A 190 12.93 18.64 9.74
CA GLY A 190 12.03 17.99 10.72
C GLY A 190 12.04 16.47 10.68
N ASN A 191 12.51 15.87 9.59
CA ASN A 191 12.57 14.42 9.35
C ASN A 191 13.91 14.05 8.71
N PRO A 192 15.02 14.10 9.42
CA PRO A 192 16.34 13.79 8.87
C PRO A 192 16.38 12.38 8.24
N GLY A 193 16.98 12.28 7.05
CA GLY A 193 17.11 11.01 6.33
C GLY A 193 15.87 10.56 5.53
N ILE A 194 14.84 11.42 5.41
CA ILE A 194 13.66 11.11 4.60
C ILE A 194 13.99 10.97 3.10
N PHE A 195 14.97 11.72 2.61
CA PHE A 195 15.50 11.62 1.26
C PHE A 195 16.99 11.29 1.28
N LYS A 196 17.44 10.46 0.33
CA LYS A 196 18.84 10.01 0.25
C LYS A 196 19.88 11.15 0.22
N ASN A 197 19.57 12.24 -0.49
CA ASN A 197 20.47 13.39 -0.64
C ASN A 197 19.93 14.64 0.09
N ASP A 198 19.10 14.44 1.12
CA ASP A 198 18.39 15.51 1.84
C ASP A 198 17.60 16.46 0.93
N ARG A 199 17.11 15.95 -0.19
CA ARG A 199 16.28 16.70 -1.15
C ARG A 199 15.53 15.79 -2.12
N VAL A 200 14.47 16.34 -2.68
CA VAL A 200 13.73 15.70 -3.77
C VAL A 200 14.50 15.84 -5.09
N GLU A 201 14.66 14.75 -5.80
CA GLU A 201 15.37 14.73 -7.08
C GLU A 201 14.37 14.77 -8.24
N PHE A 202 14.48 15.83 -9.07
CA PHE A 202 13.73 16.01 -10.31
C PHE A 202 14.63 16.48 -11.44
N SER A 203 14.40 16.00 -12.65
CA SER A 203 14.99 16.53 -13.87
C SER A 203 14.11 17.60 -14.49
N PHE A 204 14.52 18.86 -14.38
CA PHE A 204 13.87 19.99 -15.03
C PHE A 204 14.68 20.50 -16.21
N ALA A 205 14.02 20.67 -17.36
CA ALA A 205 14.59 21.32 -18.53
C ALA A 205 14.10 22.78 -18.63
N LYS A 206 14.94 23.68 -19.18
CA LYS A 206 14.58 25.08 -19.40
C LYS A 206 13.34 25.23 -20.28
N SER A 207 13.16 24.33 -21.24
CA SER A 207 11.99 24.27 -22.13
C SER A 207 10.68 23.90 -21.44
N ASP A 208 10.74 23.34 -20.22
CA ASP A 208 9.54 22.92 -19.49
C ASP A 208 8.72 24.11 -18.97
N PHE A 209 9.34 25.30 -18.92
CA PHE A 209 8.77 26.49 -18.32
C PHE A 209 8.82 27.69 -19.27
N THR A 210 7.75 28.52 -19.23
CA THR A 210 7.71 29.84 -19.85
C THR A 210 7.02 30.82 -18.91
N TYR A 211 7.08 32.11 -19.24
CA TYR A 211 6.44 33.16 -18.46
C TYR A 211 5.46 33.97 -19.30
N SER A 212 4.37 34.44 -18.69
CA SER A 212 3.34 35.21 -19.41
C SER A 212 3.79 36.62 -19.81
N GLY A 213 4.90 37.11 -19.27
CA GLY A 213 5.37 38.49 -19.41
C GLY A 213 4.71 39.46 -18.41
N GLU A 214 5.24 40.70 -18.44
CA GLU A 214 4.73 41.78 -17.59
C GLU A 214 3.23 42.10 -17.82
N PRO A 215 2.49 42.55 -16.80
CA PRO A 215 3.02 42.98 -15.47
C PRO A 215 3.14 41.85 -14.45
N ASN A 216 2.60 40.67 -14.69
CA ASN A 216 2.43 39.66 -13.65
C ASN A 216 3.45 38.51 -13.70
N ASN A 217 4.11 38.35 -14.86
CA ASN A 217 5.18 37.37 -15.09
C ASN A 217 4.91 35.96 -14.52
N TYR A 218 3.70 35.43 -14.86
CA TYR A 218 3.25 34.13 -14.34
C TYR A 218 4.02 32.97 -14.95
N LEU A 219 4.30 31.97 -14.13
CA LEU A 219 4.89 30.71 -14.54
C LEU A 219 3.88 29.85 -15.31
N LEU A 220 4.25 29.43 -16.51
CA LEU A 220 3.48 28.56 -17.39
C LEU A 220 4.24 27.26 -17.60
N PHE A 221 3.52 26.13 -17.58
CA PHE A 221 4.09 24.80 -17.71
C PHE A 221 3.89 24.25 -19.12
N ASN A 222 5.00 23.86 -19.77
CA ASN A 222 5.01 23.22 -21.09
C ASN A 222 4.99 21.69 -20.98
N LYS A 223 5.42 21.14 -19.84
CA LYS A 223 5.42 19.72 -19.51
C LYS A 223 4.31 19.42 -18.52
N LYS A 224 3.57 18.32 -18.74
CA LYS A 224 2.36 17.97 -17.97
C LYS A 224 2.61 17.07 -16.79
N GLN A 225 3.65 16.23 -16.85
CA GLN A 225 3.96 15.21 -15.86
C GLN A 225 5.47 15.10 -15.67
N TYR A 226 5.88 14.86 -14.44
CA TYR A 226 7.27 14.62 -14.05
C TYR A 226 7.37 13.28 -13.32
N GLU A 227 8.56 12.68 -13.38
CA GLU A 227 8.90 11.49 -12.61
C GLU A 227 9.92 11.86 -11.54
N VAL A 228 9.84 11.19 -10.38
CA VAL A 228 10.86 11.28 -9.32
C VAL A 228 12.07 10.47 -9.76
N GLU A 229 13.26 11.04 -9.61
CA GLU A 229 14.50 10.28 -9.82
C GLU A 229 14.79 9.43 -8.56
N GLY A 230 14.75 8.12 -8.71
CA GLY A 230 14.95 7.17 -7.61
C GLY A 230 13.67 6.66 -6.98
N LEU A 231 13.72 6.39 -5.69
CA LEU A 231 12.54 5.97 -4.91
C LEU A 231 11.63 7.15 -4.62
N ALA A 232 10.33 6.97 -4.83
CA ALA A 232 9.29 7.84 -4.30
C ALA A 232 9.02 7.45 -2.82
N HIS A 233 8.73 8.44 -1.99
CA HIS A 233 8.61 8.26 -0.54
C HIS A 233 7.15 8.42 -0.11
N THR A 234 6.58 7.33 0.42
CA THR A 234 5.27 7.38 1.06
C THR A 234 5.35 8.10 2.41
N SER A 235 4.23 8.71 2.81
CA SER A 235 4.13 9.32 4.14
C SER A 235 4.42 8.29 5.23
N LYS A 236 5.37 8.59 6.09
CA LYS A 236 5.78 7.76 7.23
C LYS A 236 4.81 7.82 8.42
N HIS A 237 3.73 8.60 8.30
CA HIS A 237 2.62 8.65 9.25
C HIS A 237 1.50 7.66 8.92
N SER A 238 1.61 6.94 7.80
CA SER A 238 0.60 5.99 7.32
C SER A 238 0.89 4.53 7.66
N TYR A 239 2.01 4.22 8.34
CA TYR A 239 2.37 2.85 8.67
C TYR A 239 1.39 2.23 9.67
N GLN A 240 1.11 0.94 9.48
CA GLN A 240 0.12 0.19 10.24
C GLN A 240 0.75 -1.05 10.89
N ALA A 241 0.05 -1.64 11.85
CA ALA A 241 0.45 -2.92 12.40
C ALA A 241 0.56 -3.98 11.28
N GLY A 242 1.65 -4.75 11.30
CA GLY A 242 1.99 -5.71 10.25
C GLY A 242 2.89 -5.14 9.14
N ASP A 243 3.08 -3.80 9.05
CA ASP A 243 4.03 -3.23 8.11
C ASP A 243 5.45 -3.67 8.46
N LEU A 244 6.16 -4.15 7.44
CA LEU A 244 7.58 -4.43 7.52
C LEU A 244 8.36 -3.18 7.13
N VAL A 245 9.24 -2.74 8.02
CA VAL A 245 10.07 -1.56 7.85
C VAL A 245 11.53 -1.90 8.05
N ILE A 246 12.41 -1.17 7.38
CA ILE A 246 13.84 -1.23 7.63
C ILE A 246 14.29 0.04 8.35
N SER A 247 15.07 -0.13 9.41
CA SER A 247 15.63 1.00 10.15
C SER A 247 16.76 1.68 9.37
N ALA A 248 16.94 2.98 9.55
CA ALA A 248 18.09 3.69 9.02
C ALA A 248 19.39 3.29 9.73
N ASP A 249 20.52 3.56 9.08
CA ASP A 249 21.85 3.39 9.69
C ASP A 249 21.95 4.15 11.01
N GLY A 250 22.30 3.42 12.05
CA GLY A 250 22.50 3.94 13.39
C GLY A 250 21.22 4.39 14.11
N SER A 251 20.06 3.85 13.73
CA SER A 251 18.77 4.09 14.41
C SER A 251 18.82 3.82 15.91
N ARG A 252 18.01 4.59 16.65
CA ARG A 252 17.92 4.52 18.11
C ARG A 252 16.59 3.92 18.54
N PHE A 253 16.68 2.91 19.39
CA PHE A 253 15.54 2.23 19.98
C PHE A 253 15.27 2.81 21.38
N ARG A 254 14.04 3.24 21.64
CA ARG A 254 13.66 3.98 22.86
C ARG A 254 12.62 3.20 23.68
N GLU A 255 12.63 3.42 25.00
CA GLU A 255 11.60 2.88 25.89
C GLU A 255 10.24 3.60 25.76
N ARG A 256 10.26 4.85 25.34
CA ARG A 256 9.08 5.72 25.24
C ARG A 256 9.12 6.55 23.95
N PRO A 257 7.98 7.02 23.44
CA PRO A 257 7.88 7.80 22.21
C PRO A 257 8.39 9.24 22.41
N THR A 258 9.67 9.38 22.73
CA THR A 258 10.32 10.67 22.94
C THR A 258 11.82 10.61 22.71
N SER A 259 12.38 11.66 22.13
CA SER A 259 13.83 11.79 21.96
C SER A 259 14.58 11.98 23.30
N GLU A 260 13.86 12.23 24.41
CA GLU A 260 14.40 12.41 25.76
C GLU A 260 14.42 11.09 26.59
N SER A 261 13.92 9.96 26.07
CA SER A 261 13.93 8.68 26.78
C SER A 261 15.29 7.98 26.66
N ASP A 262 15.52 7.05 27.59
CA ASP A 262 16.67 6.16 27.50
C ASP A 262 16.54 5.21 26.31
N GLU A 263 17.67 4.74 25.80
CA GLU A 263 17.70 3.70 24.77
C GLU A 263 17.45 2.32 25.43
N VAL A 264 16.59 1.51 24.80
CA VAL A 264 16.27 0.14 25.29
C VAL A 264 17.40 -0.82 25.03
N SER A 265 18.18 -0.56 23.97
CA SER A 265 19.36 -1.34 23.59
C SER A 265 20.42 -0.40 23.04
N ALA A 266 21.62 -0.94 22.85
CA ALA A 266 22.65 -0.18 22.19
C ALA A 266 22.16 0.29 20.81
N LYS A 267 22.55 1.52 20.45
CA LYS A 267 22.36 2.04 19.10
C LYS A 267 22.97 1.05 18.10
N LEU A 268 22.30 0.83 16.98
CA LEU A 268 22.89 0.01 15.91
C LEU A 268 24.24 0.62 15.48
N PRO A 269 25.26 -0.20 15.25
CA PRO A 269 26.52 0.26 14.68
C PRO A 269 26.32 0.97 13.35
N SER A 270 27.25 1.87 13.00
CA SER A 270 27.22 2.54 11.70
C SER A 270 27.28 1.53 10.55
N GLY A 271 26.38 1.67 9.59
CA GLY A 271 26.22 0.77 8.46
C GLY A 271 25.34 -0.45 8.73
N GLU A 272 24.83 -0.61 9.95
CA GLU A 272 23.85 -1.65 10.27
C GLU A 272 22.42 -1.09 10.27
N THR A 273 21.52 -1.91 9.75
CA THR A 273 20.07 -1.67 9.72
C THR A 273 19.36 -2.95 10.19
N GLU A 274 18.16 -2.83 10.68
CA GLU A 274 17.37 -3.97 11.17
C GLU A 274 15.99 -3.94 10.51
N VAL A 275 15.46 -5.10 10.12
CA VAL A 275 14.07 -5.25 9.71
C VAL A 275 13.20 -5.39 10.93
N LEU A 276 12.10 -4.67 10.94
CA LEU A 276 11.21 -4.52 12.08
C LEU A 276 9.77 -4.68 11.61
N GLU A 277 8.92 -5.24 12.45
CA GLU A 277 7.48 -5.23 12.25
C GLU A 277 6.84 -4.15 13.11
N ILE A 278 5.97 -3.33 12.51
CA ILE A 278 5.18 -2.35 13.24
C ILE A 278 4.10 -3.09 14.03
N LEU A 279 4.07 -2.89 15.35
CA LEU A 279 3.13 -3.58 16.24
C LEU A 279 1.78 -2.87 16.39
N LYS A 280 1.78 -1.55 16.26
CA LYS A 280 0.58 -0.70 16.39
C LYS A 280 0.74 0.62 15.66
N GLY A 281 -0.36 1.37 15.51
CA GLY A 281 -0.31 2.73 14.99
C GLY A 281 0.64 3.63 15.78
N PHE A 282 1.01 4.76 15.20
CA PHE A 282 2.01 5.68 15.78
C PHE A 282 1.55 6.35 17.07
N GLU A 283 2.54 6.85 17.81
CA GLU A 283 2.38 7.75 18.95
C GLU A 283 3.10 9.08 18.66
N TYR A 284 2.57 10.19 19.21
CA TYR A 284 3.17 11.50 19.03
C TYR A 284 4.44 11.66 19.85
N ASP A 285 5.40 12.45 19.34
CA ASP A 285 6.62 12.76 20.07
C ASP A 285 6.32 13.57 21.34
N GLN A 286 6.70 13.02 22.48
CA GLN A 286 6.44 13.60 23.81
C GLN A 286 7.54 14.58 24.24
N SER A 287 8.56 14.82 23.41
CA SER A 287 9.63 15.78 23.71
C SER A 287 9.16 17.24 23.56
N LYS A 288 9.96 18.16 24.07
CA LYS A 288 9.75 19.61 23.89
C LYS A 288 10.26 20.12 22.54
N ASN A 289 10.90 19.27 21.74
CA ASN A 289 11.48 19.63 20.47
C ASN A 289 10.38 19.77 19.38
N PRO A 290 10.58 20.60 18.37
CA PRO A 290 9.66 20.71 17.24
C PRO A 290 9.90 19.60 16.21
N ASN A 291 9.94 18.32 16.65
CA ASN A 291 10.11 17.20 15.75
C ASN A 291 8.87 17.01 14.88
N HIS A 292 9.06 16.73 13.59
CA HIS A 292 7.96 16.49 12.66
C HIS A 292 7.56 15.04 12.60
N PHE A 293 8.40 14.10 13.05
CA PHE A 293 8.15 12.68 13.06
C PHE A 293 7.17 12.24 14.16
N VAL A 294 6.71 11.03 14.05
CA VAL A 294 5.96 10.27 15.04
C VAL A 294 6.77 9.04 15.45
N TRP A 295 6.33 8.31 16.45
CA TRP A 295 7.02 7.14 16.97
C TRP A 295 6.20 5.88 16.69
N TYR A 296 6.87 4.84 16.21
CA TYR A 296 6.27 3.52 16.06
C TYR A 296 6.80 2.57 17.12
N ASN A 297 5.90 1.78 17.70
CA ASN A 297 6.26 0.64 18.52
C ASN A 297 6.56 -0.52 17.58
N VAL A 298 7.76 -1.08 17.70
CA VAL A 298 8.28 -2.15 16.86
C VAL A 298 8.80 -3.30 17.70
N GLU A 299 8.79 -4.53 17.19
CA GLU A 299 9.51 -5.66 17.76
C GLU A 299 10.87 -5.79 17.09
N ARG A 300 11.93 -5.87 17.88
CA ARG A 300 13.27 -6.17 17.44
C ARG A 300 13.45 -7.67 17.25
N GLU A 301 14.04 -8.07 16.14
CA GLU A 301 14.19 -9.48 15.83
C GLU A 301 15.26 -10.17 16.69
N ASP A 302 16.36 -9.48 16.99
CA ASP A 302 17.51 -10.00 17.72
C ASP A 302 17.19 -10.53 19.13
N ASN A 303 16.27 -9.85 19.83
CA ASN A 303 15.95 -10.15 21.23
C ASN A 303 14.44 -10.16 21.54
N LYS A 304 13.58 -9.99 20.53
CA LYS A 304 12.11 -9.90 20.65
C LYS A 304 11.66 -8.82 21.65
N GLN A 305 12.45 -7.79 21.82
CA GLN A 305 12.14 -6.66 22.68
C GLN A 305 11.34 -5.60 21.90
N GLU A 306 10.26 -5.14 22.51
CA GLU A 306 9.51 -3.98 21.99
C GLU A 306 10.29 -2.69 22.24
N ALA A 307 10.27 -1.79 21.27
CA ALA A 307 10.90 -0.50 21.36
C ALA A 307 10.18 0.54 20.50
N TYR A 308 10.43 1.82 20.77
CA TYR A 308 9.98 2.92 19.93
C TYR A 308 11.08 3.39 19.00
N VAL A 309 10.75 3.55 17.71
CA VAL A 309 11.62 4.12 16.69
C VAL A 309 10.91 5.31 16.04
N ALA A 310 11.65 6.38 15.78
CA ALA A 310 11.11 7.56 15.10
C ALA A 310 10.78 7.21 13.64
N SER A 311 9.64 7.69 13.14
CA SER A 311 9.22 7.42 11.76
C SER A 311 10.23 7.93 10.72
N SER A 312 10.99 8.98 11.04
CA SER A 312 12.07 9.49 10.18
C SER A 312 13.20 8.46 9.96
N GLU A 313 13.39 7.53 10.89
CA GLU A 313 14.43 6.49 10.84
C GLU A 313 13.92 5.18 10.22
N LEU A 314 12.69 5.12 9.72
CA LEU A 314 12.06 3.91 9.16
C LEU A 314 11.72 4.08 7.69
N ASN A 315 11.88 3.01 6.90
CA ASN A 315 11.40 2.96 5.52
C ASN A 315 10.62 1.66 5.32
N LYS A 316 9.40 1.77 4.78
CA LYS A 316 8.56 0.61 4.52
C LYS A 316 9.15 -0.22 3.38
N ILE A 317 9.25 -1.53 3.59
CA ILE A 317 9.69 -2.50 2.58
C ILE A 317 8.56 -3.47 2.20
N GLY A 318 7.46 -3.46 2.93
CA GLY A 318 6.34 -4.34 2.64
C GLY A 318 5.35 -4.44 3.79
N GLU A 319 4.57 -5.51 3.76
CA GLU A 319 3.54 -5.81 4.74
C GLU A 319 3.53 -7.32 5.02
N ARG A 320 3.45 -7.71 6.27
CA ARG A 320 3.18 -9.08 6.65
C ARG A 320 1.68 -9.28 6.78
N LEU A 321 1.12 -10.17 5.98
CA LEU A 321 -0.30 -10.55 6.04
C LEU A 321 -0.42 -11.88 6.78
N SER A 322 -0.82 -11.83 8.04
CA SER A 322 -0.83 -13.00 8.90
C SER A 322 -1.90 -12.96 9.99
N GLY A 323 -2.37 -14.12 10.39
CA GLY A 323 -3.21 -14.32 11.55
C GLY A 323 -2.70 -15.47 12.41
N THR A 324 -3.31 -15.70 13.56
CA THR A 324 -2.92 -16.78 14.48
C THR A 324 -3.12 -18.19 13.87
N ASP A 325 -3.84 -18.28 12.77
CA ASP A 325 -4.06 -19.49 11.99
C ASP A 325 -4.37 -19.13 10.53
N ARG A 326 -4.40 -20.14 9.64
CA ARG A 326 -4.65 -19.98 8.21
C ARG A 326 -5.97 -19.30 7.84
N ILE A 327 -7.00 -19.42 8.70
CA ILE A 327 -8.31 -18.81 8.47
C ILE A 327 -8.21 -17.31 8.74
N LYS A 328 -7.55 -16.93 9.82
CA LYS A 328 -7.30 -15.53 10.14
C LYS A 328 -6.28 -14.87 9.21
N THR A 329 -5.29 -15.63 8.71
CA THR A 329 -4.42 -15.14 7.63
C THR A 329 -5.23 -14.83 6.36
N ALA A 330 -6.19 -15.68 5.99
CA ALA A 330 -7.07 -15.39 4.85
C ALA A 330 -7.96 -14.15 5.09
N VAL A 331 -8.37 -13.89 6.33
CA VAL A 331 -9.09 -12.68 6.72
C VAL A 331 -8.20 -11.45 6.60
N ASP A 332 -6.97 -11.52 7.07
CA ASP A 332 -6.01 -10.41 6.99
C ASP A 332 -5.66 -10.07 5.53
N ILE A 333 -5.42 -11.08 4.69
CA ILE A 333 -5.27 -10.91 3.24
C ILE A 333 -6.51 -10.24 2.61
N SER A 334 -7.71 -10.60 3.06
CA SER A 334 -8.96 -9.96 2.63
C SER A 334 -9.02 -8.49 3.05
N GLN A 335 -8.65 -8.18 4.27
CA GLN A 335 -8.63 -6.81 4.80
C GLN A 335 -7.62 -5.93 4.07
N SER A 336 -6.47 -6.48 3.68
CA SER A 336 -5.48 -5.78 2.88
C SER A 336 -5.98 -5.45 1.46
N GLY A 337 -6.82 -6.31 0.86
CA GLY A 337 -7.25 -6.15 -0.54
C GLY A 337 -8.64 -5.54 -0.74
N TRP A 338 -9.56 -5.60 0.23
CA TRP A 338 -10.97 -5.23 0.05
C TRP A 338 -11.54 -4.48 1.24
N ASP A 339 -12.03 -3.27 1.02
CA ASP A 339 -12.83 -2.53 2.01
C ASP A 339 -14.26 -3.07 2.09
N GLN A 340 -14.80 -3.50 0.95
CA GLN A 340 -16.10 -4.16 0.79
C GLN A 340 -16.07 -5.03 -0.46
N ALA A 341 -16.93 -6.05 -0.50
CA ALA A 341 -17.09 -6.92 -1.67
C ALA A 341 -18.51 -7.47 -1.71
N ASP A 342 -19.16 -7.39 -2.87
CA ASP A 342 -20.53 -7.93 -3.05
C ASP A 342 -20.55 -9.45 -2.97
N THR A 343 -19.46 -10.09 -3.39
CA THR A 343 -19.28 -11.54 -3.39
C THR A 343 -18.07 -11.94 -2.55
N VAL A 344 -18.16 -13.05 -1.85
CA VAL A 344 -17.04 -13.71 -1.16
C VAL A 344 -16.96 -15.16 -1.61
N VAL A 345 -15.75 -15.61 -1.92
CA VAL A 345 -15.49 -17.03 -2.21
C VAL A 345 -15.05 -17.71 -0.90
N VAL A 346 -15.70 -18.83 -0.56
CA VAL A 346 -15.40 -19.59 0.66
C VAL A 346 -14.90 -20.99 0.30
N ALA A 347 -13.76 -21.37 0.89
CA ALA A 347 -13.16 -22.69 0.69
C ALA A 347 -12.79 -23.35 2.03
N GLN A 348 -12.56 -24.66 2.00
CA GLN A 348 -12.17 -25.43 3.17
C GLN A 348 -10.69 -25.20 3.52
N ALA A 349 -10.41 -24.89 4.80
CA ALA A 349 -9.09 -24.47 5.27
C ALA A 349 -8.03 -25.58 5.28
N TYR A 350 -8.43 -26.85 5.42
CA TYR A 350 -7.51 -27.98 5.67
C TYR A 350 -7.39 -28.95 4.51
N ASN A 351 -8.07 -28.65 3.38
CA ASN A 351 -8.01 -29.45 2.17
C ASN A 351 -8.15 -28.59 0.91
N PHE A 352 -7.11 -28.53 0.09
CA PHE A 352 -6.98 -27.58 -1.01
C PHE A 352 -7.63 -27.97 -2.36
N PRO A 353 -7.93 -29.24 -2.66
CA PRO A 353 -8.13 -29.67 -4.05
C PRO A 353 -9.21 -28.92 -4.83
N ASP A 354 -10.33 -28.65 -4.17
CA ASP A 354 -11.47 -27.97 -4.79
C ASP A 354 -11.26 -26.46 -4.94
N ALA A 355 -10.46 -25.88 -4.05
CA ALA A 355 -10.17 -24.44 -4.06
C ALA A 355 -9.02 -24.04 -5.01
N LEU A 356 -8.22 -25.03 -5.46
CA LEU A 356 -6.96 -24.82 -6.19
C LEU A 356 -7.14 -24.01 -7.49
N THR A 357 -8.31 -24.07 -8.11
CA THR A 357 -8.64 -23.37 -9.35
C THR A 357 -9.56 -22.17 -9.15
N GLY A 358 -9.84 -21.82 -7.88
CA GLY A 358 -10.80 -20.78 -7.51
C GLY A 358 -10.29 -19.34 -7.69
N GLY A 359 -8.97 -19.12 -7.81
CA GLY A 359 -8.39 -17.79 -7.93
C GLY A 359 -8.98 -16.95 -9.07
N PRO A 360 -9.02 -17.44 -10.31
CA PRO A 360 -9.62 -16.72 -11.43
C PRO A 360 -11.12 -16.41 -11.24
N LEU A 361 -11.88 -17.28 -10.58
CA LEU A 361 -13.28 -17.03 -10.27
C LEU A 361 -13.45 -15.92 -9.22
N ALA A 362 -12.66 -15.98 -8.16
CA ALA A 362 -12.66 -14.95 -7.12
C ALA A 362 -12.29 -13.57 -7.70
N TYR A 363 -11.22 -13.51 -8.48
CA TYR A 363 -10.79 -12.28 -9.15
C TYR A 363 -11.86 -11.70 -10.10
N LYS A 364 -12.52 -12.56 -10.91
CA LYS A 364 -13.61 -12.14 -11.82
C LYS A 364 -14.74 -11.44 -11.09
N ASN A 365 -15.05 -11.87 -9.86
CA ASN A 365 -16.11 -11.33 -9.03
C ASN A 365 -15.61 -10.20 -8.09
N ASP A 366 -14.38 -9.74 -8.23
CA ASP A 366 -13.70 -8.85 -7.27
C ASP A 366 -13.89 -9.31 -5.81
N ALA A 367 -13.81 -10.62 -5.58
CA ALA A 367 -14.12 -11.29 -4.33
C ALA A 367 -12.86 -11.76 -3.62
N PRO A 368 -12.70 -11.55 -2.30
CA PRO A 368 -11.67 -12.25 -1.54
C PRO A 368 -11.99 -13.74 -1.45
N LEU A 369 -10.94 -14.57 -1.30
CA LEU A 369 -11.07 -16.00 -1.01
C LEU A 369 -10.80 -16.22 0.47
N LEU A 370 -11.87 -16.51 1.22
CA LEU A 370 -11.83 -16.80 2.64
C LEU A 370 -11.81 -18.32 2.90
N LEU A 371 -11.25 -18.67 4.05
CA LEU A 371 -11.18 -20.06 4.49
C LEU A 371 -12.12 -20.33 5.66
N THR A 372 -12.67 -21.54 5.75
CA THR A 372 -13.50 -21.97 6.87
C THR A 372 -13.21 -23.43 7.26
N ASP A 373 -13.65 -23.86 8.43
CA ASP A 373 -13.66 -25.28 8.80
C ASP A 373 -14.67 -26.05 7.96
N LYS A 374 -14.44 -27.34 7.79
CA LYS A 374 -15.32 -28.24 7.03
C LYS A 374 -16.77 -28.22 7.52
N ASN A 375 -16.96 -28.29 8.85
CA ASN A 375 -18.25 -28.53 9.48
C ASN A 375 -18.83 -27.31 10.18
N LYS A 376 -18.07 -26.22 10.29
CA LYS A 376 -18.47 -25.01 11.03
C LYS A 376 -18.00 -23.77 10.30
N LEU A 377 -18.89 -22.83 10.06
CA LEU A 377 -18.50 -21.47 9.68
C LEU A 377 -17.79 -20.84 10.88
N THR A 378 -16.50 -20.49 10.69
CA THR A 378 -15.70 -19.90 11.76
C THR A 378 -16.12 -18.44 12.01
N GLU A 379 -16.02 -17.99 13.26
CA GLU A 379 -16.45 -16.62 13.61
C GLU A 379 -15.62 -15.57 12.85
N SER A 380 -14.30 -15.77 12.70
CA SER A 380 -13.46 -14.84 11.93
C SER A 380 -13.91 -14.71 10.47
N THR A 381 -14.27 -15.82 9.80
CA THR A 381 -14.81 -15.79 8.43
C THR A 381 -16.17 -15.11 8.38
N LYS A 382 -17.04 -15.41 9.37
CA LYS A 382 -18.37 -14.81 9.48
C LYS A 382 -18.31 -13.30 9.69
N ASP A 383 -17.40 -12.84 10.56
CA ASP A 383 -17.25 -11.42 10.85
C ASP A 383 -16.65 -10.67 9.67
N GLU A 384 -15.72 -11.30 8.93
CA GLU A 384 -15.16 -10.75 7.71
C GLU A 384 -16.19 -10.62 6.59
N ILE A 385 -17.06 -11.63 6.40
CA ILE A 385 -18.19 -11.53 5.46
C ILE A 385 -19.09 -10.33 5.79
N LYS A 386 -19.37 -10.09 7.10
CA LYS A 386 -20.16 -8.93 7.53
C LYS A 386 -19.42 -7.61 7.28
N ARG A 387 -18.10 -7.56 7.58
CA ARG A 387 -17.26 -6.36 7.35
C ARG A 387 -17.30 -5.96 5.88
N LEU A 388 -17.18 -6.94 5.00
CA LEU A 388 -17.22 -6.76 3.54
C LEU A 388 -18.61 -6.35 3.03
N LYS A 389 -19.67 -6.49 3.83
CA LYS A 389 -21.07 -6.25 3.43
C LYS A 389 -21.50 -7.10 2.24
N ALA A 390 -20.97 -8.33 2.15
CA ALA A 390 -21.27 -9.24 1.06
C ALA A 390 -22.75 -9.61 1.03
N SER A 391 -23.29 -9.82 -0.16
CA SER A 391 -24.63 -10.33 -0.40
C SER A 391 -24.63 -11.75 -0.99
N ASN A 392 -23.53 -12.13 -1.65
CA ASN A 392 -23.39 -13.40 -2.37
C ASN A 392 -22.17 -14.16 -1.85
N ILE A 393 -22.34 -15.46 -1.64
CA ILE A 393 -21.26 -16.35 -1.22
C ILE A 393 -21.14 -17.50 -2.24
N ILE A 394 -19.93 -17.72 -2.74
CA ILE A 394 -19.62 -18.86 -3.59
C ILE A 394 -18.82 -19.88 -2.78
N ILE A 395 -19.39 -21.03 -2.49
CA ILE A 395 -18.70 -22.13 -1.81
C ILE A 395 -18.00 -23.01 -2.84
N LEU A 396 -16.68 -23.18 -2.71
CA LEU A 396 -15.90 -24.09 -3.54
C LEU A 396 -15.80 -25.48 -2.91
N GLY A 397 -16.24 -26.47 -3.67
CA GLY A 397 -16.22 -27.86 -3.26
C GLY A 397 -17.59 -28.42 -2.87
N GLY A 398 -17.71 -29.74 -2.99
CA GLY A 398 -18.92 -30.47 -2.63
C GLY A 398 -19.18 -30.49 -1.11
N LYS A 399 -20.32 -31.06 -0.68
CA LYS A 399 -20.71 -31.17 0.75
C LYS A 399 -19.70 -31.94 1.59
N GLY A 400 -18.84 -32.75 0.95
CA GLY A 400 -17.72 -33.45 1.58
C GLY A 400 -16.54 -32.55 1.95
N ALA A 401 -16.35 -31.41 1.24
CA ALA A 401 -15.34 -30.40 1.50
C ALA A 401 -15.84 -29.33 2.47
N VAL A 402 -16.98 -28.71 2.18
CA VAL A 402 -17.67 -27.74 3.03
C VAL A 402 -19.09 -28.25 3.26
N SER A 403 -19.43 -28.58 4.50
CA SER A 403 -20.70 -29.24 4.83
C SER A 403 -21.92 -28.33 4.58
N GLU A 404 -23.08 -28.94 4.54
CA GLU A 404 -24.36 -28.24 4.42
C GLU A 404 -24.57 -27.30 5.61
N GLY A 405 -24.18 -27.72 6.82
CA GLY A 405 -24.30 -26.87 8.01
C GLY A 405 -23.53 -25.56 7.93
N VAL A 406 -22.45 -25.47 7.12
CA VAL A 406 -21.77 -24.20 6.82
C VAL A 406 -22.61 -23.37 5.85
N SER A 407 -23.18 -23.99 4.82
CA SER A 407 -24.10 -23.34 3.87
C SER A 407 -25.32 -22.76 4.60
N ASP A 408 -25.98 -23.58 5.42
CA ASP A 408 -27.16 -23.19 6.23
C ASP A 408 -26.82 -22.02 7.19
N ALA A 409 -25.61 -22.03 7.78
CA ALA A 409 -25.16 -20.96 8.65
C ALA A 409 -24.96 -19.64 7.90
N ILE A 410 -24.49 -19.68 6.65
CA ILE A 410 -24.33 -18.50 5.78
C ILE A 410 -25.73 -18.01 5.32
N GLU A 411 -26.59 -18.92 4.87
CA GLU A 411 -27.97 -18.60 4.48
C GLU A 411 -28.77 -17.99 5.64
N GLY A 412 -28.53 -18.50 6.88
CA GLY A 412 -29.08 -17.94 8.11
C GLY A 412 -28.64 -16.50 8.42
N MET A 413 -27.59 -15.98 7.75
CA MET A 413 -27.20 -14.57 7.79
C MET A 413 -27.99 -13.71 6.79
N GLY A 414 -28.87 -14.31 5.99
CA GLY A 414 -29.64 -13.63 4.92
C GLY A 414 -28.90 -13.46 3.61
N LEU A 415 -27.84 -14.25 3.38
CA LEU A 415 -26.99 -14.19 2.19
C LEU A 415 -27.38 -15.23 1.17
N GLN A 416 -27.14 -14.94 -0.12
CA GLN A 416 -27.28 -15.92 -1.19
C GLN A 416 -26.06 -16.83 -1.21
N VAL A 417 -26.27 -18.14 -1.37
CA VAL A 417 -25.20 -19.13 -1.41
C VAL A 417 -25.27 -19.94 -2.70
N ASP A 418 -24.20 -19.82 -3.49
CA ASP A 418 -23.97 -20.68 -4.64
C ASP A 418 -22.85 -21.68 -4.33
N ARG A 419 -23.07 -22.95 -4.66
CA ARG A 419 -22.05 -23.98 -4.47
C ARG A 419 -21.53 -24.49 -5.80
N ILE A 420 -20.21 -24.49 -5.96
CA ILE A 420 -19.51 -25.06 -7.12
C ILE A 420 -18.66 -26.24 -6.62
N GLY A 421 -19.11 -27.44 -6.87
CA GLY A 421 -18.42 -28.66 -6.42
C GLY A 421 -18.86 -29.88 -7.18
N GLY A 422 -17.90 -30.59 -7.73
CA GLY A 422 -18.08 -31.84 -8.45
C GLY A 422 -17.84 -33.09 -7.60
N VAL A 423 -17.84 -34.24 -8.21
CA VAL A 423 -17.54 -35.54 -7.55
C VAL A 423 -16.07 -35.68 -7.17
N ASP A 424 -15.21 -34.95 -7.89
CA ASP A 424 -13.79 -34.82 -7.60
C ASP A 424 -13.24 -33.42 -8.01
N ARG A 425 -11.96 -33.18 -7.75
CA ARG A 425 -11.29 -31.92 -8.08
C ARG A 425 -11.25 -31.57 -9.56
N TYR A 426 -11.31 -32.56 -10.44
CA TYR A 426 -11.29 -32.36 -11.90
C TYR A 426 -12.64 -31.86 -12.40
N GLU A 427 -13.72 -32.39 -11.87
CA GLU A 427 -15.07 -31.89 -12.14
C GLU A 427 -15.29 -30.52 -11.49
N THR A 428 -14.83 -30.34 -10.24
CA THR A 428 -14.89 -29.02 -9.59
C THR A 428 -14.16 -27.97 -10.45
N ALA A 429 -12.96 -28.29 -10.98
CA ALA A 429 -12.21 -27.40 -11.85
C ALA A 429 -12.93 -27.10 -13.18
N GLN A 430 -13.63 -28.11 -13.78
CA GLN A 430 -14.48 -27.89 -14.95
C GLN A 430 -15.61 -26.91 -14.64
N LEU A 431 -16.38 -27.16 -13.57
CA LEU A 431 -17.51 -26.29 -13.17
C LEU A 431 -17.05 -24.85 -12.87
N ILE A 432 -15.91 -24.69 -12.21
CA ILE A 432 -15.30 -23.37 -11.99
C ILE A 432 -14.93 -22.72 -13.34
N SER A 433 -14.35 -23.49 -14.28
CA SER A 433 -13.94 -22.95 -15.59
C SER A 433 -15.11 -22.37 -16.39
N GLU A 434 -16.28 -23.00 -16.31
CA GLU A 434 -17.52 -22.54 -16.94
C GLU A 434 -17.98 -21.19 -16.36
N GLN A 435 -17.73 -20.96 -15.07
CA GLN A 435 -18.05 -19.69 -14.42
C GLN A 435 -16.98 -18.61 -14.67
N VAL A 436 -15.71 -18.99 -14.82
CA VAL A 436 -14.63 -18.04 -15.15
C VAL A 436 -14.79 -17.52 -16.57
N ASN A 437 -14.86 -18.42 -17.54
CA ASN A 437 -15.04 -18.08 -18.94
C ASN A 437 -15.63 -19.31 -19.67
N PRO A 438 -16.86 -19.27 -20.14
CA PRO A 438 -17.50 -20.43 -20.81
C PRO A 438 -16.92 -20.73 -22.20
N ASN A 439 -16.21 -19.76 -22.82
CA ASN A 439 -15.60 -19.90 -24.14
C ASN A 439 -14.19 -19.31 -24.16
N PRO A 440 -13.24 -19.88 -23.41
CA PRO A 440 -11.90 -19.33 -23.34
C PRO A 440 -11.11 -19.70 -24.60
N ASP A 441 -10.38 -18.76 -25.16
CA ASP A 441 -9.38 -19.01 -26.21
C ASP A 441 -8.20 -19.82 -25.65
N LYS A 442 -7.85 -19.58 -24.38
CA LYS A 442 -6.77 -20.28 -23.68
C LYS A 442 -7.17 -20.77 -22.30
N ALA A 443 -6.55 -21.87 -21.86
CA ALA A 443 -6.66 -22.40 -20.51
C ALA A 443 -5.28 -22.74 -19.93
N ILE A 444 -5.17 -22.70 -18.61
CA ILE A 444 -3.99 -23.16 -17.88
C ILE A 444 -4.20 -24.61 -17.45
N ILE A 445 -3.18 -25.44 -17.63
CA ILE A 445 -3.18 -26.83 -17.16
C ILE A 445 -2.17 -26.99 -16.03
N ALA A 446 -2.65 -27.41 -14.86
CA ALA A 446 -1.84 -27.63 -13.68
C ALA A 446 -2.08 -29.05 -13.10
N SER A 447 -1.18 -29.50 -12.21
CA SER A 447 -1.33 -30.78 -11.54
C SER A 447 -2.44 -30.75 -10.49
N GLY A 448 -3.38 -31.68 -10.55
CA GLY A 448 -4.40 -31.84 -9.51
C GLY A 448 -3.89 -32.55 -8.23
N LYS A 449 -2.66 -33.02 -8.20
CA LYS A 449 -2.07 -33.70 -7.03
C LYS A 449 -1.25 -32.78 -6.14
N ASN A 450 -0.70 -31.69 -6.69
CA ASN A 450 0.17 -30.74 -6.01
C ASN A 450 -0.40 -29.34 -6.16
N PHE A 451 -0.16 -28.46 -5.20
CA PHE A 451 -0.69 -27.11 -5.17
C PHE A 451 0.23 -26.02 -5.76
N PRO A 452 1.57 -26.14 -5.71
CA PRO A 452 2.46 -24.98 -5.94
C PRO A 452 2.28 -24.34 -7.31
N ASP A 453 2.29 -25.15 -8.36
CA ASP A 453 2.26 -24.67 -9.74
C ASP A 453 0.93 -23.96 -10.07
N ALA A 454 -0.20 -24.51 -9.60
CA ALA A 454 -1.52 -23.92 -9.80
C ALA A 454 -1.67 -22.58 -9.05
N LEU A 455 -1.17 -22.49 -7.81
CA LEU A 455 -1.28 -21.27 -7.02
C LEU A 455 -0.36 -20.15 -7.57
N SER A 456 0.86 -20.50 -7.99
CA SER A 456 1.77 -19.51 -8.57
C SER A 456 1.28 -18.92 -9.90
N VAL A 457 0.57 -19.69 -10.71
CA VAL A 457 0.04 -19.20 -11.99
C VAL A 457 -1.33 -18.51 -11.84
N ALA A 458 -2.01 -18.70 -10.70
CA ALA A 458 -3.35 -18.16 -10.49
C ALA A 458 -3.44 -16.64 -10.68
N PRO A 459 -2.48 -15.81 -10.25
CA PRO A 459 -2.52 -14.37 -10.52
C PRO A 459 -2.58 -14.06 -12.04
N TYR A 460 -1.72 -14.71 -12.82
CA TYR A 460 -1.71 -14.53 -14.27
C TYR A 460 -3.01 -15.02 -14.92
N ALA A 461 -3.44 -16.21 -14.57
CA ALA A 461 -4.68 -16.78 -15.07
C ALA A 461 -5.88 -15.88 -14.79
N SER A 462 -5.95 -15.33 -13.57
CA SER A 462 -6.99 -14.40 -13.13
C SER A 462 -7.03 -13.13 -13.97
N VAL A 463 -5.89 -12.45 -14.11
CA VAL A 463 -5.79 -11.18 -14.86
C VAL A 463 -6.11 -11.38 -16.34
N LYS A 464 -5.77 -12.56 -16.91
CA LYS A 464 -6.05 -12.90 -18.32
C LYS A 464 -7.45 -13.48 -18.53
N GLY A 465 -8.20 -13.80 -17.49
CA GLY A 465 -9.50 -14.47 -17.57
C GLY A 465 -9.39 -15.91 -18.08
N TYR A 466 -8.25 -16.56 -17.87
CA TYR A 466 -8.02 -17.95 -18.25
C TYR A 466 -8.42 -18.89 -17.12
N PRO A 467 -9.25 -19.92 -17.39
CA PRO A 467 -9.54 -20.94 -16.39
C PRO A 467 -8.30 -21.81 -16.12
N ILE A 468 -8.19 -22.30 -14.88
CA ILE A 468 -7.20 -23.29 -14.50
C ILE A 468 -7.88 -24.66 -14.47
N LEU A 469 -7.39 -25.61 -15.27
CA LEU A 469 -7.87 -26.97 -15.34
C LEU A 469 -6.82 -27.93 -14.77
N LEU A 470 -7.29 -28.99 -14.14
CA LEU A 470 -6.42 -29.92 -13.45
C LEU A 470 -6.23 -31.22 -14.25
N THR A 471 -5.05 -31.81 -14.10
CA THR A 471 -4.75 -33.13 -14.70
C THR A 471 -3.95 -34.00 -13.73
N SER A 472 -3.96 -35.30 -13.93
CA SER A 472 -2.99 -36.21 -13.32
C SER A 472 -1.69 -36.22 -14.16
N LYS A 473 -0.62 -36.84 -13.62
CA LYS A 473 0.68 -36.88 -14.30
C LYS A 473 0.58 -37.43 -15.74
N ASP A 474 -0.11 -38.52 -15.93
CA ASP A 474 -0.09 -39.27 -17.19
C ASP A 474 -1.46 -39.40 -17.88
N ALA A 475 -2.52 -38.82 -17.27
CA ALA A 475 -3.86 -38.88 -17.80
C ALA A 475 -4.61 -37.57 -17.68
N VAL A 476 -5.40 -37.26 -18.71
CA VAL A 476 -6.37 -36.16 -18.72
C VAL A 476 -7.73 -36.77 -18.37
N SER A 477 -8.43 -36.19 -17.39
CA SER A 477 -9.76 -36.64 -17.01
C SER A 477 -10.79 -36.35 -18.12
N SER A 478 -11.94 -37.05 -18.10
CA SER A 478 -13.07 -36.74 -18.99
C SER A 478 -13.56 -35.29 -18.77
N TYR A 479 -13.61 -34.82 -17.53
CA TYR A 479 -14.01 -33.46 -17.16
C TYR A 479 -13.07 -32.41 -17.76
N THR A 480 -11.76 -32.59 -17.59
CA THR A 480 -10.76 -31.69 -18.18
C THR A 480 -10.83 -31.71 -19.71
N SER A 481 -11.01 -32.89 -20.32
CA SER A 481 -11.17 -33.03 -21.78
C SER A 481 -12.40 -32.30 -22.28
N GLN A 482 -13.52 -32.37 -21.55
CA GLN A 482 -14.76 -31.68 -21.86
C GLN A 482 -14.58 -30.13 -21.73
N ALA A 483 -13.96 -29.66 -20.66
CA ALA A 483 -13.68 -28.24 -20.47
C ALA A 483 -12.73 -27.64 -21.54
N LEU A 484 -11.92 -28.49 -22.19
CA LEU A 484 -11.05 -28.09 -23.29
C LEU A 484 -11.75 -28.09 -24.66
N THR A 485 -13.03 -28.41 -24.73
CA THR A 485 -13.79 -28.35 -25.99
C THR A 485 -13.97 -26.89 -26.39
N GLY A 486 -13.47 -26.53 -27.58
CA GLY A 486 -13.49 -25.15 -28.06
C GLY A 486 -12.29 -24.29 -27.64
N VAL A 487 -11.43 -24.78 -26.73
CA VAL A 487 -10.19 -24.10 -26.37
C VAL A 487 -9.13 -24.24 -27.49
N ASP A 488 -8.57 -23.13 -27.95
CA ASP A 488 -7.60 -23.13 -29.04
C ASP A 488 -6.25 -23.70 -28.61
N SER A 489 -5.73 -23.26 -27.45
CA SER A 489 -4.44 -23.70 -26.91
C SER A 489 -4.41 -23.70 -25.39
N THR A 490 -3.41 -24.34 -24.81
CA THR A 490 -3.19 -24.33 -23.36
C THR A 490 -1.75 -23.99 -22.99
N ILE A 491 -1.58 -23.52 -21.77
CA ILE A 491 -0.27 -23.34 -21.11
C ILE A 491 -0.18 -24.38 -20.01
N VAL A 492 0.81 -25.28 -20.09
CA VAL A 492 1.07 -26.27 -19.06
C VAL A 492 2.04 -25.70 -18.03
N VAL A 493 1.66 -25.72 -16.74
CA VAL A 493 2.50 -25.27 -15.63
C VAL A 493 2.93 -26.47 -14.79
N GLY A 494 4.25 -26.59 -14.63
CA GLY A 494 4.89 -27.72 -13.95
C GLY A 494 5.72 -28.61 -14.86
N GLY A 495 6.75 -29.21 -14.28
CA GLY A 495 7.71 -30.05 -15.00
C GLY A 495 7.15 -31.40 -15.46
N ALA A 496 7.89 -32.11 -16.33
CA ALA A 496 7.52 -33.43 -16.84
C ALA A 496 7.35 -34.49 -15.73
N GLY A 497 7.92 -34.23 -14.54
CA GLY A 497 7.74 -35.06 -13.35
C GLY A 497 6.31 -35.04 -12.78
N VAL A 498 5.55 -33.95 -13.00
CA VAL A 498 4.19 -33.75 -12.49
C VAL A 498 3.12 -33.79 -13.59
N ILE A 499 3.46 -33.37 -14.82
CA ILE A 499 2.61 -33.47 -16.02
C ILE A 499 3.47 -33.97 -17.19
N SER A 500 3.22 -35.19 -17.65
CA SER A 500 4.04 -35.81 -18.68
C SER A 500 3.86 -35.13 -20.06
N ASP A 501 4.84 -35.32 -20.95
CA ASP A 501 4.75 -34.84 -22.34
C ASP A 501 3.61 -35.49 -23.13
N GLY A 502 3.18 -36.69 -22.71
CA GLY A 502 2.01 -37.33 -23.25
C GLY A 502 0.71 -36.56 -22.95
N VAL A 503 0.58 -36.03 -21.75
CA VAL A 503 -0.55 -35.17 -21.37
C VAL A 503 -0.44 -33.82 -22.10
N MET A 504 0.75 -33.21 -22.15
CA MET A 504 1.00 -31.95 -22.84
C MET A 504 0.49 -31.97 -24.29
N LYS A 505 0.73 -33.07 -25.02
CA LYS A 505 0.22 -33.27 -26.39
C LYS A 505 -1.30 -33.34 -26.44
N LYS A 506 -1.93 -34.06 -25.47
CA LYS A 506 -3.38 -34.24 -25.41
C LYS A 506 -4.14 -32.96 -25.13
N VAL A 507 -3.57 -32.04 -24.33
CA VAL A 507 -4.21 -30.79 -23.97
C VAL A 507 -3.88 -29.64 -24.94
N LYS A 508 -3.28 -29.90 -26.09
CA LYS A 508 -2.88 -28.90 -27.11
C LYS A 508 -2.01 -27.79 -26.53
N ALA A 509 -1.02 -28.15 -25.71
CA ALA A 509 -0.18 -27.18 -25.05
C ALA A 509 0.73 -26.44 -26.03
N GLU A 510 0.65 -25.11 -26.06
CA GLU A 510 1.55 -24.25 -26.84
C GLU A 510 2.92 -24.10 -26.17
N GLN A 511 2.92 -24.13 -24.83
CA GLN A 511 4.16 -24.04 -24.05
C GLN A 511 4.06 -24.77 -22.70
N ARG A 512 5.23 -25.10 -22.14
CA ARG A 512 5.42 -25.54 -20.77
C ARG A 512 6.16 -24.45 -19.99
N VAL A 513 5.64 -24.08 -18.83
CA VAL A 513 6.33 -23.20 -17.88
C VAL A 513 6.67 -24.01 -16.64
N SER A 514 7.95 -24.20 -16.38
CA SER A 514 8.44 -24.97 -15.23
C SER A 514 9.89 -24.60 -14.90
N GLY A 515 10.28 -24.81 -13.66
CA GLY A 515 11.66 -24.79 -13.15
C GLY A 515 12.08 -26.18 -12.65
N LEU A 516 13.24 -26.25 -12.00
CA LEU A 516 13.76 -27.47 -11.39
C LEU A 516 12.95 -27.92 -10.18
N ASP A 517 12.38 -26.96 -9.46
CA ASP A 517 11.52 -27.14 -8.31
C ASP A 517 10.35 -26.16 -8.32
N ARG A 518 9.54 -26.14 -7.25
CA ARG A 518 8.37 -25.25 -7.11
C ARG A 518 8.77 -23.78 -7.00
N PHE A 519 9.91 -23.48 -6.40
CA PHE A 519 10.42 -22.12 -6.23
C PHE A 519 10.83 -21.55 -7.59
N GLU A 520 11.62 -22.30 -8.33
CA GLU A 520 12.02 -21.91 -9.68
C GLU A 520 10.83 -21.91 -10.65
N THR A 521 9.85 -22.80 -10.49
CA THR A 521 8.62 -22.77 -11.30
C THR A 521 7.88 -21.45 -11.09
N SER A 522 7.72 -20.96 -9.86
CA SER A 522 7.09 -19.66 -9.60
C SER A 522 7.83 -18.49 -10.28
N LEU A 523 9.17 -18.53 -10.30
CA LEU A 523 9.98 -17.55 -11.02
C LEU A 523 9.81 -17.64 -12.54
N GLN A 524 9.78 -18.86 -13.10
CA GLN A 524 9.55 -19.04 -14.52
C GLN A 524 8.17 -18.57 -14.97
N ILE A 525 7.16 -18.69 -14.09
CA ILE A 525 5.83 -18.09 -14.31
C ILE A 525 5.95 -16.58 -14.37
N ALA A 526 6.55 -15.94 -13.38
CA ALA A 526 6.72 -14.49 -13.35
C ALA A 526 7.48 -13.96 -14.59
N LYS A 527 8.54 -14.67 -15.02
CA LYS A 527 9.35 -14.29 -16.20
C LYS A 527 8.64 -14.49 -17.54
N LYS A 528 7.98 -15.63 -17.73
CA LYS A 528 7.42 -16.03 -19.04
C LYS A 528 5.96 -15.63 -19.21
N LEU A 529 5.27 -15.34 -18.13
CA LEU A 529 3.88 -14.92 -18.06
C LEU A 529 3.78 -13.62 -17.24
N PRO A 530 4.45 -12.55 -17.67
CA PRO A 530 4.53 -11.33 -16.88
C PRO A 530 3.17 -10.66 -16.76
N LEU A 531 2.93 -10.06 -15.59
CA LEU A 531 1.85 -9.14 -15.33
C LEU A 531 2.36 -7.70 -15.48
N ALA A 532 1.48 -6.78 -15.88
CA ALA A 532 1.76 -5.37 -15.75
C ALA A 532 1.77 -5.03 -14.25
N ASN A 533 2.94 -4.76 -13.71
CA ASN A 533 3.17 -4.53 -12.28
C ASN A 533 3.74 -3.11 -12.08
N PRO A 534 2.90 -2.06 -12.19
CA PRO A 534 3.37 -0.68 -12.15
C PRO A 534 4.00 -0.30 -10.80
N ASP A 535 3.53 -0.93 -9.73
CA ASP A 535 4.00 -0.63 -8.36
C ASP A 535 5.20 -1.50 -7.95
N GLU A 536 5.72 -2.34 -8.86
CA GLU A 536 6.90 -3.21 -8.63
C GLU A 536 6.80 -4.04 -7.35
N LYS A 537 5.60 -4.62 -7.11
CA LYS A 537 5.26 -5.42 -5.92
C LYS A 537 5.47 -6.90 -6.17
N ALA A 538 5.77 -7.66 -5.09
CA ALA A 538 5.77 -9.12 -5.13
C ALA A 538 5.09 -9.69 -3.89
N LEU A 539 4.25 -10.72 -4.07
CA LEU A 539 3.75 -11.51 -2.97
C LEU A 539 4.65 -12.74 -2.79
N ILE A 540 5.00 -13.05 -1.54
CA ILE A 540 5.87 -14.17 -1.19
C ILE A 540 5.13 -15.09 -0.22
N ALA A 541 5.04 -16.37 -0.57
CA ALA A 541 4.34 -17.37 0.23
C ALA A 541 5.17 -18.63 0.41
N SER A 542 4.85 -19.41 1.43
CA SER A 542 5.49 -20.71 1.66
C SER A 542 5.22 -21.68 0.52
N GLY A 543 6.29 -22.21 -0.08
CA GLY A 543 6.18 -23.31 -1.03
C GLY A 543 5.94 -24.67 -0.37
N LYS A 544 5.99 -24.76 0.96
CA LYS A 544 5.73 -26.01 1.71
C LYS A 544 4.29 -26.16 2.14
N ASN A 545 3.54 -25.04 2.23
CA ASN A 545 2.15 -25.03 2.68
C ASN A 545 1.28 -24.20 1.70
N TYR A 546 -0.02 -24.49 1.60
CA TYR A 546 -0.88 -23.91 0.56
C TYR A 546 -1.81 -22.79 1.01
N PRO A 547 -2.26 -22.72 2.29
CA PRO A 547 -3.40 -21.87 2.65
C PRO A 547 -3.19 -20.38 2.35
N ASP A 548 -2.02 -19.87 2.74
CA ASP A 548 -1.70 -18.45 2.60
C ASP A 548 -1.52 -18.09 1.13
N ALA A 549 -0.86 -18.96 0.35
CA ALA A 549 -0.75 -18.82 -1.10
C ALA A 549 -2.11 -18.89 -1.82
N LEU A 550 -3.06 -19.65 -1.30
CA LEU A 550 -4.39 -19.78 -1.90
C LEU A 550 -5.16 -18.47 -1.85
N SER A 551 -5.34 -17.89 -0.66
CA SER A 551 -5.98 -16.58 -0.48
C SER A 551 -5.14 -15.46 -1.10
N GLY A 552 -3.81 -15.51 -0.93
CA GLY A 552 -2.86 -14.55 -1.47
C GLY A 552 -2.81 -14.50 -3.00
N SER A 553 -3.13 -15.60 -3.69
CA SER A 553 -3.14 -15.61 -5.16
C SER A 553 -4.18 -14.66 -5.76
N VAL A 554 -5.30 -14.46 -5.07
CA VAL A 554 -6.34 -13.49 -5.49
C VAL A 554 -5.89 -12.06 -5.24
N LEU A 555 -5.26 -11.80 -4.09
CA LEU A 555 -4.65 -10.50 -3.79
C LEU A 555 -3.53 -10.18 -4.80
N ALA A 556 -2.68 -11.15 -5.13
CA ALA A 556 -1.64 -10.99 -6.13
C ALA A 556 -2.21 -10.59 -7.50
N ALA A 557 -3.30 -11.23 -7.93
CA ALA A 557 -4.00 -10.83 -9.15
C ALA A 557 -4.53 -9.39 -9.07
N LYS A 558 -5.13 -9.02 -7.94
CA LYS A 558 -5.67 -7.67 -7.70
C LYS A 558 -4.58 -6.60 -7.71
N GLN A 559 -3.41 -6.91 -7.17
CA GLN A 559 -2.22 -6.06 -7.20
C GLN A 559 -1.46 -6.14 -8.54
N LYS A 560 -1.85 -7.05 -9.45
CA LYS A 560 -1.12 -7.36 -10.69
C LYS A 560 0.33 -7.78 -10.44
N ALA A 561 0.60 -8.35 -9.29
CA ALA A 561 1.90 -8.77 -8.83
C ALA A 561 2.10 -10.28 -8.98
N PRO A 562 3.33 -10.79 -9.15
CA PRO A 562 3.59 -12.22 -9.12
C PRO A 562 3.44 -12.79 -7.70
N LEU A 563 3.03 -14.05 -7.61
CA LEU A 563 3.09 -14.84 -6.39
C LEU A 563 4.32 -15.75 -6.45
N LEU A 564 5.36 -15.37 -5.72
CA LEU A 564 6.60 -16.11 -5.60
C LEU A 564 6.52 -17.10 -4.45
N LEU A 565 7.07 -18.29 -4.64
CA LEU A 565 7.16 -19.27 -3.57
C LEU A 565 8.55 -19.27 -2.96
N SER A 566 8.61 -19.41 -1.64
CA SER A 566 9.85 -19.47 -0.87
C SER A 566 9.88 -20.67 0.08
N ASN A 567 11.08 -21.00 0.53
CA ASN A 567 11.28 -21.84 1.70
C ASN A 567 10.89 -21.00 2.95
N PRO A 568 10.24 -21.57 3.95
CA PRO A 568 9.80 -20.84 5.14
C PRO A 568 10.90 -20.07 5.89
N GLU A 569 12.11 -20.61 5.92
CA GLU A 569 13.20 -20.09 6.75
C GLU A 569 14.35 -19.47 5.94
N GLN A 570 14.26 -19.49 4.61
CA GLN A 570 15.34 -18.98 3.76
C GLN A 570 14.84 -18.72 2.34
N LEU A 571 15.11 -17.55 1.80
CA LEU A 571 14.89 -17.27 0.38
C LEU A 571 15.80 -18.16 -0.47
N PRO A 572 15.23 -19.00 -1.38
CA PRO A 572 16.07 -19.70 -2.35
C PRO A 572 16.93 -18.71 -3.14
N THR A 573 18.20 -19.04 -3.39
CA THR A 573 19.13 -18.16 -4.13
C THR A 573 18.54 -17.67 -5.47
N SER A 574 17.77 -18.53 -6.15
CA SER A 574 17.10 -18.17 -7.40
C SER A 574 16.04 -17.08 -7.19
N VAL A 575 15.27 -17.12 -6.09
CA VAL A 575 14.25 -16.13 -5.73
C VAL A 575 14.92 -14.80 -5.36
N ASN A 576 15.95 -14.85 -4.52
CA ASN A 576 16.73 -13.68 -4.12
C ASN A 576 17.31 -12.95 -5.35
N ASN A 577 17.99 -13.68 -6.25
CA ASN A 577 18.55 -13.12 -7.47
C ASN A 577 17.47 -12.56 -8.42
N PHE A 578 16.30 -13.19 -8.47
CA PHE A 578 15.19 -12.70 -9.30
C PHE A 578 14.65 -11.37 -8.78
N ILE A 579 14.38 -11.27 -7.49
CA ILE A 579 13.93 -10.04 -6.83
C ILE A 579 14.94 -8.91 -7.08
N ALA A 580 16.24 -9.21 -6.97
CA ALA A 580 17.32 -8.24 -7.20
C ALA A 580 17.36 -7.72 -8.65
N VAL A 581 17.09 -8.58 -9.64
CA VAL A 581 17.10 -8.22 -11.06
C VAL A 581 15.87 -7.40 -11.44
N GLU A 582 14.70 -7.81 -10.98
CA GLU A 582 13.42 -7.14 -11.28
C GLU A 582 13.20 -5.87 -10.44
N LYS A 583 14.01 -5.66 -9.38
CA LYS A 583 14.00 -4.48 -8.50
C LYS A 583 12.63 -4.19 -7.87
N TYR A 584 12.01 -5.25 -7.31
CA TYR A 584 10.77 -5.07 -6.57
C TYR A 584 10.96 -4.12 -5.39
N LYS A 585 10.00 -3.21 -5.20
CA LYS A 585 10.04 -2.14 -4.18
C LYS A 585 9.22 -2.47 -2.94
N GLU A 586 8.20 -3.32 -3.07
CA GLU A 586 7.31 -3.66 -1.97
C GLU A 586 7.01 -5.16 -1.94
N PHE A 587 7.02 -5.75 -0.74
CA PHE A 587 6.81 -7.17 -0.53
C PHE A 587 5.59 -7.42 0.36
N PHE A 588 4.69 -8.30 -0.07
CA PHE A 588 3.65 -8.85 0.79
C PHE A 588 4.07 -10.25 1.23
N LEU A 589 4.42 -10.39 2.51
CA LEU A 589 4.85 -11.65 3.09
C LEU A 589 3.64 -12.38 3.67
N LEU A 590 3.24 -13.51 3.08
CA LEU A 590 2.02 -14.23 3.42
C LEU A 590 2.27 -15.29 4.48
N GLY A 591 1.65 -15.15 5.62
CA GLY A 591 1.77 -16.02 6.79
C GLY A 591 2.64 -15.46 7.90
N GLY A 592 2.38 -15.89 9.13
CA GLY A 592 3.15 -15.48 10.31
C GLY A 592 4.58 -16.05 10.32
N PRO A 593 5.44 -15.64 11.28
CA PRO A 593 6.85 -16.07 11.36
C PRO A 593 7.05 -17.59 11.37
N GLY A 594 6.10 -18.36 11.91
CA GLY A 594 6.13 -19.83 11.86
C GLY A 594 5.85 -20.44 10.47
N ALA A 595 5.30 -19.67 9.54
CA ALA A 595 5.04 -20.07 8.16
C ALA A 595 6.06 -19.48 7.19
N MET A 596 6.50 -18.24 7.43
CA MET A 596 7.46 -17.50 6.62
C MET A 596 8.32 -16.60 7.52
N ASN A 597 9.62 -16.81 7.52
CA ASN A 597 10.62 -16.09 8.31
C ASN A 597 11.80 -15.73 7.40
N VAL A 598 11.58 -14.79 6.47
CA VAL A 598 12.57 -14.38 5.45
C VAL A 598 12.68 -12.86 5.34
N GLU A 599 12.16 -12.14 6.33
CA GLU A 599 12.12 -10.69 6.35
C GLU A 599 13.51 -10.06 6.36
N ASP A 600 14.45 -10.62 7.10
CA ASP A 600 15.84 -10.13 7.15
C ASP A 600 16.52 -10.21 5.79
N GLU A 601 16.34 -11.33 5.09
CA GLU A 601 16.92 -11.52 3.76
C GLU A 601 16.28 -10.55 2.75
N LEU A 602 14.99 -10.22 2.90
CA LEU A 602 14.31 -9.19 2.11
C LEU A 602 14.85 -7.79 2.44
N GLY A 603 15.09 -7.52 3.71
CA GLY A 603 15.67 -6.26 4.17
C GLY A 603 17.09 -6.05 3.66
N ASP A 604 17.94 -7.08 3.74
CA ASP A 604 19.31 -7.07 3.20
C ASP A 604 19.30 -6.84 1.68
N LEU A 605 18.36 -7.44 1.00
CA LEU A 605 18.18 -7.27 -0.43
C LEU A 605 17.72 -5.85 -0.76
N TYR A 606 16.75 -5.33 -0.04
CA TYR A 606 16.25 -3.96 -0.20
C TYR A 606 17.35 -2.93 0.05
N LYS A 607 18.12 -3.11 1.13
CA LYS A 607 19.29 -2.28 1.42
C LYS A 607 20.28 -2.25 0.26
N LYS A 608 20.65 -3.42 -0.25
CA LYS A 608 21.61 -3.55 -1.36
C LYS A 608 21.13 -2.87 -2.65
N LEU A 609 19.81 -2.82 -2.89
CA LEU A 609 19.23 -2.27 -4.11
C LEU A 609 19.02 -0.75 -4.03
N TYR A 610 18.70 -0.23 -2.84
CA TYR A 610 18.16 1.13 -2.70
C TYR A 610 18.96 2.04 -1.78
N TYR A 611 19.86 1.48 -0.95
CA TYR A 611 20.80 2.22 -0.09
C TYR A 611 22.26 2.03 -0.53
#